data_4c4101f7d11068027d0f3aa0f28a6da8
#
_entry.id   4c4101f7d11068027d0f3aa0f28a6da8
#
_cell.length_a   1.000
_cell.length_b   1.000
_cell.length_c   1.000
_cell.angle_alpha   90.00
_cell.angle_beta   90.00
_cell.angle_gamma   90.00
#
_symmetry.space_group_name_H-M   'P 1'
#
loop_
_entity.id
_entity.type
_entity.pdbx_description
1 polymer ?
#
loop_
_entity_poly.entity_id
_entity_poly.type
_entity_poly.pdbx_seq_one_letter_code
_entity_poly.pdbx_strand_id
1 'polypeptide(L)'
;PSFMVLPRDRPGHVGVIEAVRESIRGTVRTFRDVLARRELRRFLGAYLLYEDGVNTVVFFSSIFAARTLSFGMAQLIGLYILVQVMALVGAFLWGKPTDHLGPKVVVLCMLVLWIGVVIAAYLVETQRQFYLLSAVAGSGLGTIQAASRTFMATLIPKGREGEFFGCYAICGKTA
;
A
#
# COMPACT_ATOMS: atom_id res chain seq x y z
N PRO A 1 -3.50 -19.28 -24.16
CA PRO A 1 -3.61 -18.64 -25.47
C PRO A 1 -3.70 -17.11 -25.44
N SER A 2 -3.62 -16.45 -24.26
CA SER A 2 -3.75 -14.98 -24.14
C SER A 2 -2.50 -14.17 -24.56
N PHE A 3 -1.37 -14.81 -24.82
CA PHE A 3 -0.13 -14.14 -25.25
C PHE A 3 -0.08 -13.77 -26.73
N MET A 4 -1.11 -14.11 -27.52
CA MET A 4 -1.12 -13.86 -28.97
C MET A 4 -1.76 -12.54 -29.40
N VAL A 5 -2.24 -11.70 -28.48
CA VAL A 5 -2.98 -10.45 -28.81
C VAL A 5 -2.25 -9.18 -28.35
N LEU A 6 -0.98 -9.27 -27.98
CA LEU A 6 -0.19 -8.06 -27.79
C LEU A 6 0.20 -7.50 -29.16
N PRO A 7 -0.15 -6.24 -29.49
CA PRO A 7 0.36 -5.59 -30.69
C PRO A 7 1.88 -5.64 -30.65
N ARG A 8 2.51 -6.20 -31.66
CA ARG A 8 3.96 -6.08 -31.83
C ARG A 8 4.28 -4.61 -32.04
N ASP A 9 4.79 -3.98 -31.01
CA ASP A 9 5.45 -2.69 -31.18
C ASP A 9 6.57 -2.88 -32.20
N ARG A 10 6.44 -2.23 -33.35
CA ARG A 10 7.51 -2.15 -34.32
C ARG A 10 8.67 -1.41 -33.63
N PRO A 11 9.90 -1.96 -33.64
CA PRO A 11 11.04 -1.21 -33.15
C PRO A 11 11.32 -0.09 -34.14
N GLY A 12 10.67 1.06 -33.95
CA GLY A 12 11.14 2.30 -34.51
C GLY A 12 12.46 2.61 -33.81
N HIS A 13 13.51 2.91 -34.57
CA HIS A 13 14.78 3.43 -34.08
C HIS A 13 14.60 4.82 -33.45
N VAL A 14 13.85 4.89 -32.38
CA VAL A 14 13.85 6.07 -31.49
C VAL A 14 15.10 5.92 -30.64
N GLY A 15 16.03 6.85 -30.77
CA GLY A 15 17.27 6.81 -29.96
C GLY A 15 16.91 6.67 -28.48
N VAL A 16 17.66 5.84 -27.73
CA VAL A 16 17.41 5.57 -26.30
C VAL A 16 17.21 6.87 -25.52
N ILE A 17 17.90 7.94 -25.90
CA ILE A 17 17.79 9.28 -25.29
C ILE A 17 16.42 9.91 -25.58
N GLU A 18 15.88 9.73 -26.77
CA GLU A 18 14.57 10.25 -27.14
C GLU A 18 13.43 9.49 -26.43
N ALA A 19 13.55 8.16 -26.34
CA ALA A 19 12.60 7.33 -25.60
C ALA A 19 12.60 7.67 -24.10
N VAL A 20 13.77 7.90 -23.50
CA VAL A 20 13.90 8.34 -22.09
C VAL A 20 13.27 9.73 -21.91
N ARG A 21 13.55 10.66 -22.82
CA ARG A 21 13.01 12.03 -22.76
C ARG A 21 11.48 12.04 -22.90
N GLU A 22 10.93 11.20 -23.75
CA GLU A 22 9.49 11.06 -23.96
C GLU A 22 8.83 10.41 -22.72
N SER A 23 9.46 9.40 -22.14
CA SER A 23 9.01 8.77 -20.88
C SER A 23 9.00 9.77 -19.71
N ILE A 24 10.04 10.58 -19.57
CA ILE A 24 10.10 11.62 -18.52
C ILE A 24 9.03 12.67 -18.75
N ARG A 25 8.83 13.14 -19.99
CA ARG A 25 7.78 14.10 -20.32
C ARG A 25 6.38 13.51 -20.06
N GLY A 26 6.16 12.24 -20.39
CA GLY A 26 4.93 11.52 -20.09
C GLY A 26 4.66 11.48 -18.59
N THR A 27 5.65 11.10 -17.79
CA THR A 27 5.55 11.06 -16.32
C THR A 27 5.23 12.43 -15.72
N VAL A 28 5.93 13.49 -16.15
CA VAL A 28 5.67 14.87 -15.70
C VAL A 28 4.26 15.34 -16.08
N ARG A 29 3.81 15.01 -17.29
CA ARG A 29 2.45 15.32 -17.73
C ARG A 29 1.40 14.61 -16.89
N THR A 30 1.61 13.31 -16.63
CA THR A 30 0.70 12.53 -15.77
C THR A 30 0.68 13.07 -14.35
N PHE A 31 1.83 13.46 -13.79
CA PHE A 31 1.90 14.06 -12.46
C PHE A 31 1.13 15.39 -12.40
N ARG A 32 1.23 16.21 -13.45
CA ARG A 32 0.45 17.45 -13.59
C ARG A 32 -1.06 17.17 -13.68
N ASP A 33 -1.46 16.16 -14.44
CA ASP A 33 -2.86 15.74 -14.58
C ASP A 33 -3.43 15.21 -13.25
N VAL A 34 -2.62 14.50 -12.47
CA VAL A 34 -2.92 14.06 -11.11
C VAL A 34 -3.18 15.25 -10.20
N LEU A 35 -2.27 16.23 -10.20
CA LEU A 35 -2.40 17.44 -9.39
C LEU A 35 -3.59 18.32 -9.79
N ALA A 36 -3.97 18.32 -11.06
CA ALA A 36 -5.13 19.06 -11.56
C ALA A 36 -6.48 18.48 -11.09
N ARG A 37 -6.52 17.16 -10.83
CA ARG A 37 -7.74 16.47 -10.36
C ARG A 37 -7.85 16.54 -8.85
N ARG A 38 -8.79 17.32 -8.31
CA ARG A 38 -8.97 17.58 -6.89
C ARG A 38 -9.13 16.30 -6.06
N GLU A 39 -9.91 15.35 -6.55
CA GLU A 39 -10.18 14.06 -5.86
C GLU A 39 -8.92 13.20 -5.75
N LEU A 40 -8.21 13.05 -6.88
CA LEU A 40 -7.01 12.24 -6.97
C LEU A 40 -5.86 12.83 -6.14
N ARG A 41 -5.69 14.16 -6.19
CA ARG A 41 -4.71 14.88 -5.36
C ARG A 41 -4.98 14.71 -3.87
N ARG A 42 -6.25 14.80 -3.44
CA ARG A 42 -6.64 14.59 -2.05
C ARG A 42 -6.38 13.16 -1.60
N PHE A 43 -6.73 12.20 -2.45
CA PHE A 43 -6.48 10.79 -2.15
C PHE A 43 -4.99 10.49 -2.05
N LEU A 44 -4.15 10.91 -3.02
CA LEU A 44 -2.71 10.66 -2.98
C LEU A 44 -2.02 11.37 -1.81
N GLY A 45 -2.45 12.57 -1.45
CA GLY A 45 -1.94 13.25 -0.27
C GLY A 45 -2.30 12.52 1.02
N ALA A 46 -3.54 12.04 1.16
CA ALA A 46 -3.95 11.21 2.30
C ALA A 46 -3.21 9.86 2.30
N TYR A 47 -3.03 9.25 1.11
CA TYR A 47 -2.31 8.00 0.94
C TYR A 47 -0.86 8.11 1.44
N LEU A 48 -0.13 9.16 1.04
CA LEU A 48 1.23 9.42 1.52
C LEU A 48 1.29 9.50 3.04
N LEU A 49 0.38 10.28 3.65
CA LEU A 49 0.38 10.50 5.09
C LEU A 49 0.11 9.21 5.88
N TYR A 50 -0.90 8.43 5.49
CA TYR A 50 -1.19 7.23 6.27
C TYR A 50 -0.24 6.08 5.96
N GLU A 51 0.29 5.97 4.74
CA GLU A 51 1.30 4.95 4.40
C GLU A 51 2.60 5.19 5.18
N ASP A 52 3.06 6.46 5.25
CA ASP A 52 4.19 6.85 6.09
C ASP A 52 3.94 6.55 7.58
N GLY A 53 2.74 6.86 8.09
CA GLY A 53 2.34 6.52 9.45
C GLY A 53 2.36 5.02 9.72
N VAL A 54 1.80 4.21 8.83
CA VAL A 54 1.79 2.74 8.95
C VAL A 54 3.21 2.18 8.90
N ASN A 55 4.04 2.62 7.94
CA ASN A 55 5.44 2.19 7.82
C ASN A 55 6.24 2.55 9.08
N THR A 56 6.03 3.75 9.62
CA THR A 56 6.64 4.20 10.87
C THR A 56 6.27 3.27 12.03
N VAL A 57 4.99 2.95 12.21
CA VAL A 57 4.52 2.02 13.26
C VAL A 57 5.15 0.64 13.08
N VAL A 58 5.18 0.10 11.86
CA VAL A 58 5.79 -1.21 11.58
C VAL A 58 7.28 -1.20 11.90
N PHE A 59 8.01 -0.15 11.51
CA PHE A 59 9.43 -0.01 11.76
C PHE A 59 9.74 0.06 13.27
N PHE A 60 9.07 0.96 14.00
CA PHE A 60 9.28 1.10 15.45
C PHE A 60 8.80 -0.11 16.24
N SER A 61 7.77 -0.81 15.79
CA SER A 61 7.29 -2.06 16.39
C SER A 61 8.36 -3.15 16.42
N SER A 62 9.20 -3.25 15.38
CA SER A 62 10.30 -4.22 15.34
C SER A 62 11.39 -3.89 16.38
N ILE A 63 11.70 -2.60 16.56
CA ILE A 63 12.66 -2.13 17.57
C ILE A 63 12.10 -2.36 18.99
N PHE A 64 10.82 -2.05 19.20
CA PHE A 64 10.14 -2.29 20.47
C PHE A 64 10.14 -3.79 20.84
N ALA A 65 9.81 -4.66 19.89
CA ALA A 65 9.87 -6.11 20.10
C ALA A 65 11.26 -6.58 20.50
N ALA A 66 12.30 -6.12 19.82
CA ALA A 66 13.68 -6.52 20.09
C ALA A 66 14.19 -5.99 21.44
N ARG A 67 13.93 -4.72 21.75
CA ARG A 67 14.55 -4.05 22.92
C ARG A 67 13.72 -4.18 24.20
N THR A 68 12.40 -4.04 24.10
CA THR A 68 11.51 -4.02 25.28
C THR A 68 11.00 -5.40 25.62
N LEU A 69 10.61 -6.18 24.62
CA LEU A 69 10.07 -7.52 24.82
C LEU A 69 11.13 -8.64 24.69
N SER A 70 12.40 -8.27 24.47
CA SER A 70 13.53 -9.19 24.37
C SER A 70 13.34 -10.31 23.34
N PHE A 71 12.78 -9.98 22.18
CA PHE A 71 12.63 -10.93 21.07
C PHE A 71 13.99 -11.27 20.48
N GLY A 72 14.30 -12.58 20.39
CA GLY A 72 15.44 -13.06 19.64
C GLY A 72 15.23 -13.00 18.13
N MET A 73 16.31 -13.13 17.35
CA MET A 73 16.26 -13.04 15.88
C MET A 73 15.24 -14.01 15.26
N ALA A 74 15.20 -15.26 15.73
CA ALA A 74 14.24 -16.27 15.25
C ALA A 74 12.78 -15.86 15.50
N GLN A 75 12.51 -15.23 16.64
CA GLN A 75 11.17 -14.73 16.99
C GLN A 75 10.77 -13.53 16.14
N LEU A 76 11.70 -12.63 15.80
CA LEU A 76 11.47 -11.51 14.91
C LEU A 76 11.15 -11.98 13.49
N ILE A 77 11.87 -12.99 12.99
CA ILE A 77 11.56 -13.62 11.69
C ILE A 77 10.17 -14.25 11.72
N GLY A 78 9.86 -15.01 12.79
CA GLY A 78 8.52 -15.59 12.97
C GLY A 78 7.41 -14.54 13.02
N LEU A 79 7.65 -13.42 13.69
CA LEU A 79 6.73 -12.28 13.74
C LEU A 79 6.51 -11.67 12.36
N TYR A 80 7.57 -11.48 11.58
CA TYR A 80 7.47 -10.97 10.21
C TYR A 80 6.63 -11.91 9.33
N ILE A 81 6.88 -13.22 9.39
CA ILE A 81 6.11 -14.22 8.65
C ILE A 81 4.64 -14.18 9.08
N LEU A 82 4.35 -14.10 10.38
CA LEU A 82 2.99 -13.98 10.90
C LEU A 82 2.26 -12.75 10.30
N VAL A 83 2.92 -11.59 10.34
CA VAL A 83 2.34 -10.34 9.78
C VAL A 83 2.04 -10.50 8.29
N GLN A 84 2.93 -11.12 7.50
CA GLN A 84 2.72 -11.34 6.06
C GLN A 84 1.58 -12.32 5.77
N VAL A 85 1.48 -13.41 6.53
CA VAL A 85 0.37 -14.37 6.40
C VAL A 85 -0.95 -13.69 6.77
N MET A 86 -0.97 -12.93 7.86
CA MET A 86 -2.16 -12.21 8.30
C MET A 86 -2.55 -11.08 7.33
N ALA A 87 -1.57 -10.44 6.68
CA ALA A 87 -1.84 -9.46 5.62
C ALA A 87 -2.55 -10.11 4.42
N LEU A 88 -2.10 -11.29 4.01
CA LEU A 88 -2.77 -12.06 2.96
C LEU A 88 -4.20 -12.42 3.37
N VAL A 89 -4.38 -12.98 4.57
CA VAL A 89 -5.71 -13.34 5.12
C VAL A 89 -6.62 -12.12 5.17
N GLY A 90 -6.12 -10.98 5.68
CA GLY A 90 -6.88 -9.73 5.75
C GLY A 90 -7.34 -9.25 4.39
N ALA A 91 -6.44 -9.23 3.40
CA ALA A 91 -6.77 -8.83 2.03
C ALA A 91 -7.90 -9.69 1.42
N PHE A 92 -7.87 -11.01 1.67
CA PHE A 92 -8.94 -11.91 1.21
C PHE A 92 -10.26 -11.71 1.94
N LEU A 93 -10.22 -11.62 3.28
CA LEU A 93 -11.44 -11.46 4.10
C LEU A 93 -12.19 -10.18 3.76
N TRP A 94 -11.44 -9.09 3.52
CA TRP A 94 -12.00 -7.79 3.22
C TRP A 94 -12.25 -7.54 1.73
N GLY A 95 -11.93 -8.50 0.86
CA GLY A 95 -12.22 -8.39 -0.58
C GLY A 95 -13.71 -8.16 -0.85
N LYS A 96 -14.58 -9.07 -0.38
CA LYS A 96 -16.05 -8.95 -0.51
C LYS A 96 -16.62 -7.67 0.14
N PRO A 97 -16.27 -7.33 1.41
CA PRO A 97 -16.66 -6.04 2.00
C PRO A 97 -16.22 -4.83 1.17
N THR A 98 -15.04 -4.87 0.55
CA THR A 98 -14.55 -3.79 -0.32
C THR A 98 -15.45 -3.60 -1.55
N ASP A 99 -15.94 -4.69 -2.13
CA ASP A 99 -16.84 -4.64 -3.27
C ASP A 99 -18.25 -4.10 -2.90
N HIS A 100 -18.74 -4.43 -1.70
CA HIS A 100 -20.09 -4.04 -1.26
C HIS A 100 -20.14 -2.65 -0.59
N LEU A 101 -19.20 -2.35 0.30
CA LEU A 101 -19.16 -1.09 1.06
C LEU A 101 -18.44 0.03 0.31
N GLY A 102 -17.66 -0.35 -0.70
CA GLY A 102 -16.78 0.53 -1.44
C GLY A 102 -15.40 0.70 -0.77
N PRO A 103 -14.35 0.88 -1.59
CA PRO A 103 -12.97 0.90 -1.12
C PRO A 103 -12.65 2.05 -0.16
N LYS A 104 -13.31 3.21 -0.33
CA LYS A 104 -13.14 4.36 0.56
C LYS A 104 -13.54 4.06 2.01
N VAL A 105 -14.68 3.39 2.20
CA VAL A 105 -15.17 3.03 3.55
C VAL A 105 -14.22 2.04 4.21
N VAL A 106 -13.76 1.04 3.45
CA VAL A 106 -12.82 0.04 3.97
C VAL A 106 -11.48 0.69 4.37
N VAL A 107 -10.95 1.61 3.58
CA VAL A 107 -9.74 2.37 3.96
C VAL A 107 -9.95 3.12 5.28
N LEU A 108 -11.09 3.80 5.45
CA LEU A 108 -11.41 4.49 6.70
C LEU A 108 -11.52 3.53 7.90
N CYS A 109 -12.18 2.38 7.71
CA CYS A 109 -12.26 1.34 8.76
C CYS A 109 -10.85 0.84 9.16
N MET A 110 -9.97 0.64 8.17
CA MET A 110 -8.59 0.21 8.45
C MET A 110 -7.77 1.29 9.15
N LEU A 111 -7.98 2.57 8.85
CA LEU A 111 -7.33 3.66 9.57
C LEU A 111 -7.78 3.71 11.04
N VAL A 112 -9.07 3.50 11.32
CA VAL A 112 -9.57 3.38 12.71
C VAL A 112 -8.95 2.16 13.40
N LEU A 113 -8.85 1.02 12.72
CA LEU A 113 -8.16 -0.16 13.24
C LEU A 113 -6.70 0.15 13.58
N TRP A 114 -5.97 0.86 12.71
CA TRP A 114 -4.57 1.25 12.94
C TRP A 114 -4.41 2.19 14.14
N ILE A 115 -5.34 3.14 14.35
CA ILE A 115 -5.37 3.96 15.57
C ILE A 115 -5.52 3.05 16.80
N GLY A 116 -6.44 2.08 16.75
CA GLY A 116 -6.61 1.09 17.81
C GLY A 116 -5.36 0.25 18.07
N VAL A 117 -4.66 -0.19 17.00
CA VAL A 117 -3.39 -0.93 17.08
C VAL A 117 -2.31 -0.11 17.80
N VAL A 118 -2.18 1.19 17.47
CA VAL A 118 -1.19 2.07 18.11
C VAL A 118 -1.51 2.26 19.60
N ILE A 119 -2.78 2.47 19.95
CA ILE A 119 -3.20 2.60 21.34
C ILE A 119 -2.96 1.28 22.10
N ALA A 120 -3.33 0.13 21.50
CA ALA A 120 -3.11 -1.17 22.11
C ALA A 120 -1.63 -1.49 22.27
N ALA A 121 -0.77 -1.07 21.34
CA ALA A 121 0.68 -1.28 21.41
C ALA A 121 1.31 -0.63 22.65
N TYR A 122 0.75 0.50 23.10
CA TYR A 122 1.17 1.16 24.35
C TYR A 122 0.89 0.32 25.60
N LEU A 123 -0.12 -0.56 25.54
CA LEU A 123 -0.56 -1.39 26.67
C LEU A 123 0.06 -2.81 26.66
N VAL A 124 0.90 -3.10 25.66
CA VAL A 124 1.52 -4.43 25.50
C VAL A 124 2.71 -4.57 26.46
N GLU A 125 2.63 -5.57 27.32
CA GLU A 125 3.69 -5.93 28.28
C GLU A 125 4.32 -7.28 28.01
N THR A 126 3.65 -8.16 27.26
CA THR A 126 4.10 -9.54 27.03
C THR A 126 4.27 -9.87 25.55
N GLN A 127 5.18 -10.83 25.27
CA GLN A 127 5.40 -11.32 23.91
C GLN A 127 4.11 -11.89 23.28
N ARG A 128 3.27 -12.58 24.05
CA ARG A 128 2.01 -13.16 23.56
C ARG A 128 1.03 -12.08 23.10
N GLN A 129 0.86 -11.03 23.88
CA GLN A 129 0.02 -9.88 23.51
C GLN A 129 0.54 -9.22 22.25
N PHE A 130 1.88 -9.11 22.10
CA PHE A 130 2.49 -8.53 20.92
C PHE A 130 2.25 -9.37 19.67
N TYR A 131 2.33 -10.70 19.76
CA TYR A 131 1.99 -11.58 18.64
C TYR A 131 0.52 -11.43 18.20
N LEU A 132 -0.42 -11.36 19.14
CA LEU A 132 -1.83 -11.14 18.84
C LEU A 132 -2.07 -9.78 18.18
N LEU A 133 -1.47 -8.73 18.74
CA LEU A 133 -1.57 -7.38 18.18
C LEU A 133 -0.99 -7.31 16.77
N SER A 134 0.15 -7.96 16.55
CA SER A 134 0.81 -8.04 15.24
C SER A 134 -0.01 -8.81 14.20
N ALA A 135 -0.75 -9.84 14.63
CA ALA A 135 -1.68 -10.54 13.74
C ALA A 135 -2.82 -9.62 13.28
N VAL A 136 -3.40 -8.83 14.20
CA VAL A 136 -4.43 -7.84 13.88
C VAL A 136 -3.87 -6.76 12.97
N ALA A 137 -2.70 -6.20 13.31
CA ALA A 137 -2.01 -5.19 12.50
C ALA A 137 -1.70 -5.69 11.10
N GLY A 138 -1.22 -6.94 10.98
CA GLY A 138 -0.94 -7.59 9.69
C GLY A 138 -2.20 -7.68 8.82
N SER A 139 -3.33 -8.11 9.39
CA SER A 139 -4.59 -8.16 8.64
C SER A 139 -5.03 -6.78 8.14
N GLY A 140 -4.88 -5.75 8.96
CA GLY A 140 -5.13 -4.36 8.60
C GLY A 140 -4.20 -3.86 7.50
N LEU A 141 -2.91 -4.25 7.54
CA LEU A 141 -1.90 -3.87 6.55
C LEU A 141 -2.26 -4.38 5.16
N GLY A 142 -2.55 -5.67 5.02
CA GLY A 142 -2.92 -6.25 3.73
C GLY A 142 -4.22 -5.67 3.18
N THR A 143 -5.20 -5.47 4.06
CA THR A 143 -6.50 -4.89 3.69
C THR A 143 -6.37 -3.45 3.21
N ILE A 144 -5.66 -2.59 3.94
CA ILE A 144 -5.53 -1.18 3.57
C ILE A 144 -4.79 -1.02 2.24
N GLN A 145 -3.76 -1.83 1.98
CA GLN A 145 -3.04 -1.82 0.71
C GLN A 145 -3.92 -2.27 -0.46
N ALA A 146 -4.71 -3.34 -0.29
CA ALA A 146 -5.63 -3.83 -1.32
C ALA A 146 -6.75 -2.81 -1.60
N ALA A 147 -7.40 -2.29 -0.55
CA ALA A 147 -8.47 -1.31 -0.66
C ALA A 147 -7.99 0.02 -1.27
N SER A 148 -6.77 0.47 -0.94
CA SER A 148 -6.18 1.69 -1.50
C SER A 148 -5.92 1.57 -3.01
N ARG A 149 -5.44 0.42 -3.47
CA ARG A 149 -5.27 0.15 -4.90
C ARG A 149 -6.62 0.13 -5.63
N THR A 150 -7.62 -0.50 -5.03
CA THR A 150 -8.99 -0.53 -5.58
C THR A 150 -9.57 0.89 -5.63
N PHE A 151 -9.37 1.69 -4.56
CA PHE A 151 -9.84 3.07 -4.53
C PHE A 151 -9.14 3.92 -5.59
N MET A 152 -7.83 3.79 -5.75
CA MET A 152 -7.09 4.45 -6.82
C MET A 152 -7.67 4.09 -8.19
N ALA A 153 -7.95 2.80 -8.44
CA ALA A 153 -8.54 2.35 -9.71
C ALA A 153 -9.87 3.02 -10.04
N THR A 154 -10.70 3.33 -9.02
CA THR A 154 -11.99 4.04 -9.23
C THR A 154 -11.82 5.52 -9.62
N LEU A 155 -10.67 6.12 -9.34
CA LEU A 155 -10.38 7.52 -9.61
C LEU A 155 -9.66 7.75 -10.96
N ILE A 156 -9.12 6.68 -11.55
CA ILE A 156 -8.35 6.75 -12.80
C ILE A 156 -9.28 6.74 -14.01
N PRO A 157 -9.05 7.59 -15.02
CA PRO A 157 -9.77 7.52 -16.29
C PRO A 157 -9.38 6.26 -17.06
N LYS A 158 -10.38 5.64 -17.70
CA LYS A 158 -10.17 4.44 -18.54
C LYS A 158 -9.14 4.69 -19.64
N GLY A 159 -8.22 3.74 -19.82
CA GLY A 159 -7.18 3.79 -20.85
C GLY A 159 -5.86 4.46 -20.44
N ARG A 160 -5.75 4.98 -19.20
CA ARG A 160 -4.50 5.56 -18.66
C ARG A 160 -4.06 4.95 -17.34
N GLU A 161 -4.52 3.73 -17.08
CA GLU A 161 -4.30 3.05 -15.80
C GLU A 161 -2.82 2.92 -15.47
N GLY A 162 -1.99 2.52 -16.45
CA GLY A 162 -0.55 2.30 -16.25
C GLY A 162 0.20 3.55 -15.79
N GLU A 163 -0.11 4.72 -16.39
CA GLU A 163 0.54 5.99 -16.05
C GLU A 163 0.22 6.41 -14.60
N PHE A 164 -1.06 6.32 -14.22
CA PHE A 164 -1.52 6.74 -12.92
C PHE A 164 -1.09 5.78 -11.81
N PHE A 165 -1.08 4.47 -12.06
CA PHE A 165 -0.53 3.49 -11.12
C PHE A 165 0.98 3.65 -10.96
N GLY A 166 1.71 4.11 -11.99
CA GLY A 166 3.11 4.49 -11.88
C GLY A 166 3.31 5.64 -10.86
N CYS A 167 2.50 6.69 -10.93
CA CYS A 167 2.53 7.78 -9.95
C CYS A 167 2.18 7.29 -8.53
N TYR A 168 1.16 6.44 -8.40
CA TYR A 168 0.78 5.82 -7.12
C TYR A 168 1.91 5.01 -6.51
N ALA A 169 2.62 4.20 -7.33
CA ALA A 169 3.75 3.39 -6.88
C ALA A 169 4.94 4.24 -6.42
N ILE A 170 5.20 5.38 -7.08
CA ILE A 170 6.22 6.34 -6.65
C ILE A 170 5.84 6.93 -5.29
N CYS A 171 4.59 7.38 -5.12
CA CYS A 171 4.10 7.91 -3.84
C CYS A 171 4.27 6.89 -2.70
N GLY A 172 3.88 5.61 -2.91
CA GLY A 172 4.00 4.58 -1.89
C GLY A 172 5.44 4.14 -1.57
N LYS A 173 6.42 4.47 -2.43
CA LYS A 173 7.84 4.20 -2.15
C LYS A 173 8.57 5.39 -1.50
N THR A 174 7.98 6.56 -1.53
CA THR A 174 8.53 7.78 -0.91
C THR A 174 7.97 8.03 0.49
N ALA A 175 6.89 7.35 0.86
CA ALA A 175 6.38 7.24 2.21
C ALA A 175 7.13 6.14 2.97
#